data_2c33596027236194f3c43b4738e44d4d
#
_entry.id   2c33596027236194f3c43b4738e44d4d
#
_cell.length_a   1.000
_cell.length_b   1.000
_cell.length_c   1.000
_cell.angle_alpha   90.00
_cell.angle_beta   90.00
_cell.angle_gamma   90.00
#
_symmetry.space_group_name_H-M   'P 1'
#
loop_
_entity.id
_entity.type
_entity.pdbx_description
1 polymer ?
#
loop_
_entity_poly.entity_id
_entity_poly.type
_entity_poly.pdbx_seq_one_letter_code
_entity_poly.pdbx_strand_id
1 'polypeptide(L)'
;IGEGEGFNLNYPMPFGTDWDGWNASLEDACSKLAAYVPDVVVVSLGVDTFEKDPISQFKLKSADYPKIGRRIARLGLPTLFVMEGGYAVEEIGINAVGVLTGFEDR
;
A
#
# COMPACT_ATOMS: atom_id res chain seq x y z
N ILE A 1 21.33 -5.49 -1.23
CA ILE A 1 22.67 -5.48 -1.83
C ILE A 1 23.49 -4.34 -1.24
N GLY A 2 24.75 -4.61 -0.96
CA GLY A 2 25.65 -3.62 -0.36
C GLY A 2 25.24 -3.26 1.06
N GLU A 3 25.45 -2.02 1.44
CA GLU A 3 25.19 -1.54 2.80
C GLU A 3 23.71 -1.52 3.15
N GLY A 4 22.84 -1.52 2.14
CA GLY A 4 21.39 -1.56 2.36
C GLY A 4 20.83 -2.95 2.59
N GLU A 5 21.64 -3.98 2.51
CA GLU A 5 21.18 -5.35 2.73
C GLU A 5 20.66 -5.51 4.17
N GLY A 6 19.48 -6.10 4.30
CA GLY A 6 18.81 -6.22 5.59
C GLY A 6 17.91 -5.04 5.94
N PHE A 7 17.98 -3.95 5.17
CA PHE A 7 17.14 -2.75 5.36
C PHE A 7 16.19 -2.53 4.21
N ASN A 8 16.00 -3.53 3.35
CA ASN A 8 15.11 -3.47 2.21
C ASN A 8 14.37 -4.79 2.07
N LEU A 9 13.06 -4.69 1.78
CA LEU A 9 12.20 -5.84 1.53
C LEU A 9 11.41 -5.60 0.27
N ASN A 10 11.39 -6.58 -0.61
CA ASN A 10 10.58 -6.57 -1.83
C ASN A 10 9.59 -7.72 -1.78
N TYR A 11 8.38 -7.48 -2.30
CA TYR A 11 7.32 -8.48 -2.37
C TYR A 11 6.89 -8.65 -3.83
N PRO A 12 7.69 -9.36 -4.65
CA PRO A 12 7.28 -9.62 -6.03
C PRO A 12 6.03 -10.50 -6.03
N MET A 13 5.04 -10.12 -6.83
CA MET A 13 3.76 -10.79 -6.90
C MET A 13 3.40 -11.10 -8.35
N PRO A 14 2.76 -12.26 -8.62
CA PRO A 14 2.39 -12.61 -9.98
C PRO A 14 1.32 -11.69 -10.55
N PHE A 15 1.21 -11.67 -11.88
CA PHE A 15 0.14 -10.97 -12.56
C PHE A 15 -1.22 -11.41 -12.03
N GLY A 16 -2.15 -10.48 -11.91
CA GLY A 16 -3.49 -10.77 -11.48
C GLY A 16 -3.67 -10.96 -9.98
N THR A 17 -2.63 -10.66 -9.18
CA THR A 17 -2.74 -10.72 -7.73
C THR A 17 -3.89 -9.83 -7.26
N ASP A 18 -4.81 -10.41 -6.52
CA ASP A 18 -5.96 -9.73 -5.95
C ASP A 18 -5.70 -9.28 -4.50
N TRP A 19 -6.77 -8.82 -3.83
CA TRP A 19 -6.66 -8.35 -2.46
C TRP A 19 -6.07 -9.40 -1.50
N ASP A 20 -6.49 -10.66 -1.60
CA ASP A 20 -6.02 -11.68 -0.66
C ASP A 20 -4.51 -11.85 -0.72
N GLY A 21 -3.95 -11.96 -1.93
CA GLY A 21 -2.52 -12.09 -2.12
C GLY A 21 -1.78 -10.82 -1.74
N TRP A 22 -2.31 -9.67 -2.14
CA TRP A 22 -1.69 -8.38 -1.85
C TRP A 22 -1.71 -8.08 -0.35
N ASN A 23 -2.82 -8.38 0.33
CA ASN A 23 -2.95 -8.18 1.77
C ASN A 23 -2.00 -9.05 2.59
N ALA A 24 -1.74 -10.27 2.14
CA ALA A 24 -0.78 -11.14 2.82
C ALA A 24 0.60 -10.48 2.86
N SER A 25 1.03 -9.88 1.75
CA SER A 25 2.29 -9.14 1.68
C SER A 25 2.25 -7.87 2.54
N LEU A 26 1.14 -7.15 2.53
CA LEU A 26 0.97 -5.94 3.34
C LEU A 26 1.07 -6.26 4.84
N GLU A 27 0.40 -7.34 5.29
CA GLU A 27 0.45 -7.76 6.69
C GLU A 27 1.87 -8.13 7.10
N ASP A 28 2.59 -8.86 6.27
CA ASP A 28 3.97 -9.23 6.55
C ASP A 28 4.87 -8.00 6.61
N ALA A 29 4.74 -7.10 5.66
CA ALA A 29 5.52 -5.87 5.62
C ALA A 29 5.26 -5.01 6.85
N CYS A 30 4.01 -4.85 7.25
CA CYS A 30 3.65 -4.07 8.45
C CYS A 30 4.20 -4.71 9.72
N SER A 31 4.16 -6.03 9.83
CA SER A 31 4.74 -6.74 10.98
C SER A 31 6.23 -6.49 11.09
N LYS A 32 6.95 -6.53 9.96
CA LYS A 32 8.39 -6.28 9.94
C LYS A 32 8.72 -4.83 10.22
N LEU A 33 7.91 -3.88 9.75
CA LEU A 33 8.06 -2.47 10.07
C LEU A 33 7.87 -2.22 11.57
N ALA A 34 6.87 -2.85 12.17
CA ALA A 34 6.64 -2.72 13.62
C ALA A 34 7.85 -3.25 14.41
N ALA A 35 8.43 -4.36 13.98
CA ALA A 35 9.60 -4.94 14.62
C ALA A 35 10.86 -4.05 14.46
N TYR A 36 10.95 -3.32 13.36
CA TYR A 36 12.04 -2.38 13.12
C TYR A 36 11.97 -1.16 14.04
N VAL A 37 10.78 -0.82 14.53
CA VAL A 37 10.52 0.32 15.41
C VAL A 37 10.95 1.66 14.79
N PRO A 38 10.40 2.04 13.62
CA PRO A 38 10.73 3.33 13.02
C PRO A 38 10.06 4.48 13.78
N ASP A 39 10.60 5.69 13.62
CA ASP A 39 10.01 6.89 14.20
C ASP A 39 8.89 7.45 13.32
N VAL A 40 9.03 7.32 12.02
CA VAL A 40 8.11 7.87 11.01
C VAL A 40 7.98 6.87 9.87
N VAL A 41 6.79 6.81 9.27
CA VAL A 41 6.55 6.00 8.07
C VAL A 41 6.27 6.94 6.90
N VAL A 42 6.95 6.71 5.79
CA VAL A 42 6.68 7.41 4.53
C VAL A 42 6.09 6.40 3.55
N VAL A 43 4.91 6.69 3.06
CA VAL A 43 4.21 5.83 2.12
C VAL A 43 4.20 6.48 0.74
N SER A 44 4.88 5.87 -0.21
CA SER A 44 4.76 6.24 -1.62
C SER A 44 3.46 5.60 -2.12
N LEU A 45 2.42 6.41 -2.27
CA LEU A 45 1.08 5.92 -2.57
C LEU A 45 0.81 5.97 -4.07
N GLY A 46 0.86 4.80 -4.70
CA GLY A 46 0.45 4.62 -6.07
C GLY A 46 -0.79 3.73 -6.12
N VAL A 47 -1.85 4.18 -6.79
CA VAL A 47 -3.08 3.40 -6.94
C VAL A 47 -3.16 2.68 -8.28
N ASP A 48 -2.02 2.45 -8.90
CA ASP A 48 -1.87 1.67 -10.13
C ASP A 48 -1.97 0.16 -9.90
N THR A 49 -2.21 -0.28 -8.68
CA THR A 49 -2.58 -1.66 -8.34
C THR A 49 -4.06 -1.96 -8.60
N PHE A 50 -4.84 -0.94 -8.97
CA PHE A 50 -6.26 -1.06 -9.24
C PHE A 50 -6.53 -1.92 -10.48
N GLU A 51 -7.57 -2.77 -10.43
CA GLU A 51 -7.88 -3.71 -11.51
C GLU A 51 -8.16 -3.06 -12.87
N LYS A 52 -8.68 -1.81 -12.87
CA LYS A 52 -9.00 -1.05 -14.09
C LYS A 52 -7.86 -0.14 -14.55
N ASP A 53 -6.74 -0.11 -13.83
CA ASP A 53 -5.60 0.69 -14.26
C ASP A 53 -5.02 0.10 -15.55
N PRO A 54 -4.81 0.92 -16.60
CA PRO A 54 -4.41 0.40 -17.91
C PRO A 54 -3.05 -0.30 -17.95
N ILE A 55 -2.18 -0.04 -16.97
CA ILE A 55 -0.87 -0.70 -16.92
C ILE A 55 -0.72 -1.58 -15.68
N SER A 56 -1.81 -1.81 -14.96
CA SER A 56 -1.80 -2.61 -13.74
C SER A 56 -1.60 -4.10 -14.03
N GLN A 57 -0.82 -4.72 -13.16
CA GLN A 57 -0.65 -6.17 -13.12
C GLN A 57 -1.45 -6.80 -11.98
N PHE A 58 -2.20 -5.98 -11.23
CA PHE A 58 -2.93 -6.39 -10.04
C PHE A 58 -4.43 -6.26 -10.22
N LYS A 59 -5.17 -6.83 -9.29
CA LYS A 59 -6.64 -6.90 -9.35
C LYS A 59 -7.30 -6.32 -8.11
N LEU A 60 -6.75 -5.25 -7.54
CA LEU A 60 -7.37 -4.58 -6.41
C LEU A 60 -8.62 -3.82 -6.86
N LYS A 61 -9.58 -3.75 -5.97
CA LYS A 61 -10.84 -3.03 -6.17
C LYS A 61 -10.86 -1.77 -5.32
N SER A 62 -11.71 -0.82 -5.68
CA SER A 62 -11.82 0.43 -4.92
C SER A 62 -12.09 0.19 -3.43
N ALA A 63 -12.90 -0.82 -3.10
CA ALA A 63 -13.19 -1.17 -1.71
C ALA A 63 -11.98 -1.68 -0.93
N ASP A 64 -10.91 -2.05 -1.60
CA ASP A 64 -9.70 -2.57 -0.96
C ASP A 64 -8.82 -1.45 -0.39
N TYR A 65 -8.86 -0.25 -0.99
CA TYR A 65 -7.98 0.84 -0.61
C TYR A 65 -8.18 1.37 0.82
N PRO A 66 -9.41 1.50 1.34
CA PRO A 66 -9.59 1.84 2.76
C PRO A 66 -8.97 0.80 3.70
N LYS A 67 -8.95 -0.47 3.32
CA LYS A 67 -8.34 -1.53 4.11
C LYS A 67 -6.83 -1.33 4.23
N ILE A 68 -6.18 -0.86 3.17
CA ILE A 68 -4.75 -0.53 3.17
C ILE A 68 -4.48 0.58 4.18
N GLY A 69 -5.27 1.65 4.13
CA GLY A 69 -5.13 2.79 5.04
C GLY A 69 -5.30 2.37 6.51
N ARG A 70 -6.32 1.57 6.80
CA ARG A 70 -6.53 1.06 8.16
C ARG A 70 -5.37 0.23 8.67
N ARG A 71 -4.80 -0.60 7.81
CA ARG A 71 -3.67 -1.45 8.23
C ARG A 71 -2.44 -0.61 8.54
N ILE A 72 -2.15 0.40 7.72
CA ILE A 72 -1.04 1.32 7.96
C ILE A 72 -1.26 2.09 9.25
N ALA A 73 -2.48 2.55 9.49
CA ALA A 73 -2.83 3.30 10.71
C ALA A 73 -2.59 2.48 11.99
N ARG A 74 -2.74 1.16 11.92
CA ARG A 74 -2.52 0.29 13.09
C ARG A 74 -1.07 0.24 13.53
N LEU A 75 -0.14 0.75 12.73
CA LEU A 75 1.25 0.91 13.17
C LEU A 75 1.37 1.96 14.28
N GLY A 76 0.43 2.90 14.37
CA GLY A 76 0.42 3.92 15.41
C GLY A 76 1.54 4.95 15.28
N LEU A 77 2.06 5.15 14.08
CA LEU A 77 3.22 6.01 13.84
C LEU A 77 2.85 7.23 12.99
N PRO A 78 3.55 8.36 13.17
CA PRO A 78 3.42 9.48 12.24
C PRO A 78 3.69 9.01 10.82
N THR A 79 2.81 9.35 9.88
CA THR A 79 2.87 8.83 8.51
C THR A 79 2.73 9.96 7.51
N LEU A 80 3.61 9.97 6.51
CA LEU A 80 3.54 10.88 5.37
C LEU A 80 3.17 10.08 4.13
N PHE A 81 2.14 10.52 3.41
CA PHE A 81 1.76 9.92 2.14
C PHE A 81 2.26 10.80 0.99
N VAL A 82 2.97 10.18 0.06
CA VAL A 82 3.46 10.85 -1.15
C VAL A 82 2.75 10.20 -2.34
N MET A 83 2.04 11.00 -3.12
CA MET A 83 1.30 10.49 -4.28
C MET A 83 2.24 10.17 -5.43
N GLU A 84 2.02 9.02 -6.04
CA GLU A 84 2.77 8.58 -7.20
C GLU A 84 1.81 8.05 -8.29
N GLY A 85 2.10 6.92 -8.93
CA GLY A 85 1.34 6.39 -10.05
C GLY A 85 -0.15 6.14 -9.80
N GLY A 86 -0.86 5.93 -10.86
CA GLY A 86 -2.30 5.66 -10.89
C GLY A 86 -2.85 6.21 -12.20
N TYR A 87 -3.35 5.34 -13.07
CA TYR A 87 -3.67 5.66 -14.45
C TYR A 87 -5.14 5.42 -14.81
N ALA A 88 -5.93 4.88 -13.90
CA ALA A 88 -7.38 4.79 -14.06
C ALA A 88 -7.98 6.14 -13.65
N VAL A 89 -8.04 7.08 -14.59
CA VAL A 89 -8.32 8.50 -14.32
C VAL A 89 -9.66 8.75 -13.62
N GLU A 90 -10.67 7.93 -13.88
CA GLU A 90 -11.97 8.12 -13.24
C GLU A 90 -11.98 7.71 -11.77
N GLU A 91 -11.20 6.70 -11.41
CA GLU A 91 -11.21 6.09 -10.09
C GLU A 91 -10.02 6.51 -9.22
N ILE A 92 -9.03 7.20 -9.79
CA ILE A 92 -7.80 7.52 -9.05
C ILE A 92 -8.08 8.32 -7.77
N GLY A 93 -8.98 9.29 -7.84
CA GLY A 93 -9.37 10.07 -6.67
C GLY A 93 -10.06 9.24 -5.62
N ILE A 94 -10.97 8.38 -6.04
CA ILE A 94 -11.70 7.47 -5.13
C ILE A 94 -10.73 6.54 -4.42
N ASN A 95 -9.80 5.96 -5.17
CA ASN A 95 -8.86 4.98 -4.62
C ASN A 95 -7.86 5.64 -3.67
N ALA A 96 -7.28 6.78 -4.06
CA ALA A 96 -6.33 7.49 -3.21
C ALA A 96 -7.00 8.02 -1.94
N VAL A 97 -8.16 8.64 -2.06
CA VAL A 97 -8.94 9.11 -0.91
C VAL A 97 -9.36 7.93 -0.03
N GLY A 98 -9.65 6.78 -0.64
CA GLY A 98 -9.98 5.57 0.09
C GLY A 98 -8.89 5.18 1.08
N VAL A 99 -7.62 5.21 0.65
CA VAL A 99 -6.49 4.92 1.54
C VAL A 99 -6.44 5.93 2.69
N LEU A 100 -6.55 7.22 2.38
CA LEU A 100 -6.49 8.27 3.40
C LEU A 100 -7.64 8.18 4.39
N THR A 101 -8.86 7.92 3.89
CA THR A 101 -10.04 7.76 4.75
C THR A 101 -9.88 6.55 5.68
N GLY A 102 -9.40 5.43 5.15
CA GLY A 102 -9.14 4.25 5.95
C GLY A 102 -8.10 4.50 7.04
N PHE A 103 -7.08 5.29 6.72
CA PHE A 103 -6.05 5.66 7.69
C PHE A 103 -6.62 6.51 8.82
N GLU A 104 -7.48 7.50 8.52
CA GLU A 104 -8.09 8.36 9.52
C GLU A 104 -9.13 7.62 10.36
N ASP A 105 -9.82 6.66 9.78
CA ASP A 105 -10.94 5.93 10.39
C ASP A 105 -10.48 4.68 11.17
N ARG A 106 -9.37 4.78 11.83
CA ARG A 106 -8.82 3.69 12.63
C ARG A 106 -9.50 3.50 13.99
#